data_502e5ab2c1f1b4cb45183d93afb9f298
#
_entry.id   502e5ab2c1f1b4cb45183d93afb9f298
#
_cell.length_a   1.000
_cell.length_b   1.000
_cell.length_c   1.000
_cell.angle_alpha   90.00
_cell.angle_beta   90.00
_cell.angle_gamma   90.00
#
_symmetry.space_group_name_H-M   'P 1'
#
loop_
_entity.id
_entity.type
_entity.pdbx_description
1 polymer ?
#
loop_
_entity_poly.entity_id
_entity_poly.type
_entity_poly.pdbx_seq_one_letter_code
_entity_poly.pdbx_strand_id
1 'polypeptide(L)'
;DTKTVMKYLRHFVKMKVIIKKIEKGKFPYYEANRLSKVYRIVKSNALVNRIAESGLIDFLEKELKPKAIVLFGSVQKGTYIKNSDIDFFIQGPEKKINLEKFEHELKHEVQLFFEVDLNNLSDGLRGNIIDGNTLSGALEL
;
A
#
# COMPACT_ATOMS: atom_id res chain seq x y z
N ASP A 1 16.45 -7.86 -24.18
CA ASP A 1 15.97 -8.46 -25.42
C ASP A 1 14.58 -7.92 -25.77
N THR A 2 14.43 -7.39 -26.97
CA THR A 2 13.18 -6.78 -27.47
C THR A 2 12.02 -7.77 -27.47
N LYS A 3 12.25 -9.01 -27.84
CA LYS A 3 11.20 -10.05 -27.85
C LYS A 3 10.68 -10.35 -26.47
N THR A 4 11.56 -10.41 -25.48
CA THR A 4 11.19 -10.64 -24.08
C THR A 4 10.38 -9.47 -23.53
N VAL A 5 10.81 -8.23 -23.79
CA VAL A 5 10.09 -7.02 -23.38
C VAL A 5 8.69 -7.00 -24.00
N MET A 6 8.56 -7.27 -25.29
CA MET A 6 7.26 -7.30 -25.99
C MET A 6 6.34 -8.39 -25.43
N LYS A 7 6.89 -9.54 -25.05
CA LYS A 7 6.13 -10.62 -24.41
C LYS A 7 5.50 -10.16 -23.08
N TYR A 8 6.30 -9.49 -22.23
CA TYR A 8 5.79 -8.97 -20.96
C TYR A 8 4.78 -7.85 -21.17
N LEU A 9 5.01 -6.95 -22.11
CA LEU A 9 4.05 -5.87 -22.41
C LEU A 9 2.70 -6.44 -22.87
N ARG A 10 2.70 -7.44 -23.76
CA ARG A 10 1.45 -8.10 -24.18
C ARG A 10 0.75 -8.77 -23.01
N HIS A 11 1.50 -9.40 -22.11
CA HIS A 11 0.95 -10.04 -20.92
C HIS A 11 0.28 -9.01 -20.01
N PHE A 12 0.94 -7.89 -19.72
CA PHE A 12 0.39 -6.83 -18.88
C PHE A 12 -0.84 -6.14 -19.51
N VAL A 13 -0.88 -5.99 -20.83
CA VAL A 13 -2.07 -5.49 -21.54
C VAL A 13 -3.23 -6.48 -21.35
N LYS A 14 -2.98 -7.77 -21.53
CA LYS A 14 -3.98 -8.82 -21.33
C LYS A 14 -4.51 -8.85 -19.89
N MET A 15 -3.64 -8.64 -18.91
CA MET A 15 -4.02 -8.54 -17.49
C MET A 15 -4.70 -7.22 -17.14
N LYS A 16 -4.78 -6.28 -18.07
CA LYS A 16 -5.34 -4.93 -17.87
C LYS A 16 -4.55 -4.08 -16.86
N VAL A 17 -3.29 -4.36 -16.65
CA VAL A 17 -2.39 -3.57 -15.80
C VAL A 17 -1.93 -2.32 -16.53
N ILE A 18 -1.71 -2.44 -17.85
CA ILE A 18 -1.33 -1.32 -18.72
C ILE A 18 -2.27 -1.25 -19.93
N ILE A 19 -2.30 -0.07 -20.55
CA ILE A 19 -3.07 0.18 -21.78
C ILE A 19 -2.10 0.52 -22.88
N LYS A 20 -2.24 -0.13 -24.06
CA LYS A 20 -1.51 0.24 -25.25
C LYS A 20 -2.21 1.41 -25.94
N LYS A 21 -1.48 2.48 -26.18
CA LYS A 21 -1.96 3.68 -26.88
C LYS A 21 -1.35 3.74 -28.27
N ILE A 22 -2.22 3.98 -29.26
CA ILE A 22 -1.82 4.14 -30.66
C ILE A 22 -2.34 5.50 -31.12
N GLU A 23 -1.42 6.39 -31.49
CA GLU A 23 -1.73 7.72 -32.01
C GLU A 23 -1.09 7.88 -33.39
N LYS A 24 -1.80 8.60 -34.29
CA LYS A 24 -1.31 8.90 -35.63
C LYS A 24 0.00 9.69 -35.56
N GLY A 25 1.02 9.25 -36.28
CA GLY A 25 2.32 9.92 -36.33
C GLY A 25 3.25 9.64 -35.16
N LYS A 26 2.87 8.74 -34.26
CA LYS A 26 3.68 8.34 -33.10
C LYS A 26 3.88 6.84 -33.04
N PHE A 27 4.98 6.41 -32.43
CA PHE A 27 5.15 5.00 -32.08
C PHE A 27 4.13 4.61 -31.00
N PRO A 28 3.66 3.35 -31.00
CA PRO A 28 2.82 2.86 -29.91
C PRO A 28 3.52 3.02 -28.56
N TYR A 29 2.76 3.42 -27.54
CA TYR A 29 3.27 3.56 -26.18
C TYR A 29 2.30 2.95 -25.18
N TYR A 30 2.73 2.83 -23.93
CA TYR A 30 1.97 2.16 -22.88
C TYR A 30 1.79 3.09 -21.69
N GLU A 31 0.60 3.05 -21.11
CA GLU A 31 0.27 3.79 -19.88
C GLU A 31 -0.28 2.84 -18.82
N ALA A 32 -0.08 3.21 -17.56
CA ALA A 32 -0.69 2.50 -16.45
C ALA A 32 -2.23 2.56 -16.53
N ASN A 33 -2.90 1.44 -16.37
CA ASN A 33 -4.36 1.37 -16.31
C ASN A 33 -4.85 1.60 -14.88
N ARG A 34 -4.83 2.84 -14.43
CA ARG A 34 -5.09 3.23 -13.03
C ARG A 34 -6.51 2.90 -12.55
N LEU A 35 -7.47 2.73 -13.45
CA LEU A 35 -8.85 2.38 -13.13
C LEU A 35 -9.03 0.87 -12.99
N SER A 36 -8.08 0.06 -13.43
CA SER A 36 -8.14 -1.39 -13.34
C SER A 36 -7.96 -1.86 -11.90
N LYS A 37 -8.83 -2.77 -11.45
CA LYS A 37 -8.66 -3.44 -10.15
C LYS A 37 -7.34 -4.20 -10.08
N VAL A 38 -6.95 -4.87 -11.16
CA VAL A 38 -5.70 -5.62 -11.24
C VAL A 38 -4.50 -4.69 -11.06
N TYR A 39 -4.50 -3.54 -11.74
CA TYR A 39 -3.43 -2.55 -11.57
C TYR A 39 -3.32 -2.10 -10.11
N ARG A 40 -4.44 -1.79 -9.46
CA ARG A 40 -4.45 -1.33 -8.06
C ARG A 40 -3.95 -2.40 -7.09
N ILE A 41 -4.35 -3.66 -7.31
CA ILE A 41 -3.89 -4.80 -6.50
C ILE A 41 -2.37 -4.97 -6.66
N VAL A 42 -1.87 -5.00 -7.89
CA VAL A 42 -0.43 -5.15 -8.18
C VAL A 42 0.36 -4.00 -7.56
N LYS A 43 -0.13 -2.77 -7.70
CA LYS A 43 0.52 -1.57 -7.16
C LYS A 43 0.57 -1.59 -5.63
N SER A 44 -0.54 -1.94 -4.97
CA SER A 44 -0.61 -2.09 -3.52
C SER A 44 0.36 -3.17 -3.04
N ASN A 45 0.32 -4.35 -3.66
CA ASN A 45 1.18 -5.47 -3.29
C ASN A 45 2.67 -5.17 -3.46
N ALA A 46 3.05 -4.41 -4.47
CA ALA A 46 4.45 -4.03 -4.68
C ALA A 46 5.00 -3.22 -3.50
N LEU A 47 4.24 -2.25 -2.99
CA LEU A 47 4.67 -1.46 -1.83
C LEU A 47 4.55 -2.25 -0.53
N VAL A 48 3.52 -3.08 -0.37
CA VAL A 48 3.39 -3.99 0.79
C VAL A 48 4.61 -4.91 0.89
N ASN A 49 5.08 -5.47 -0.23
CA ASN A 49 6.28 -6.30 -0.24
C ASN A 49 7.53 -5.51 0.19
N ARG A 50 7.68 -4.27 -0.28
CA ARG A 50 8.78 -3.39 0.15
C ARG A 50 8.70 -3.06 1.64
N ILE A 51 7.51 -2.81 2.16
CA ILE A 51 7.27 -2.58 3.59
C ILE A 51 7.73 -3.79 4.40
N ALA A 52 7.33 -4.99 3.99
CA ALA A 52 7.72 -6.24 4.66
C ALA A 52 9.25 -6.45 4.63
N GLU A 53 9.86 -6.28 3.46
CA GLU A 53 11.30 -6.44 3.27
C GLU A 53 12.13 -5.41 4.05
N SER A 54 11.60 -4.22 4.27
CA SER A 54 12.28 -3.15 5.02
C SER A 54 12.46 -3.47 6.51
N GLY A 55 11.66 -4.40 7.05
CA GLY A 55 11.63 -4.71 8.47
C GLY A 55 10.75 -3.76 9.29
N LEU A 56 9.98 -2.87 8.64
CA LEU A 56 9.13 -1.92 9.35
C LEU A 56 8.08 -2.61 10.22
N ILE A 57 7.43 -3.65 9.71
CA ILE A 57 6.38 -4.36 10.48
C ILE A 57 6.99 -5.03 11.70
N ASP A 58 8.12 -5.72 11.55
CA ASP A 58 8.83 -6.34 12.68
C ASP A 58 9.24 -5.29 13.74
N PHE A 59 9.70 -4.13 13.28
CA PHE A 59 10.04 -3.02 14.17
C PHE A 59 8.83 -2.50 14.94
N LEU A 60 7.69 -2.30 14.26
CA LEU A 60 6.46 -1.85 14.90
C LEU A 60 5.94 -2.86 15.91
N GLU A 61 5.97 -4.15 15.58
CA GLU A 61 5.58 -5.22 16.51
C GLU A 61 6.42 -5.19 17.79
N LYS A 62 7.73 -5.08 17.63
CA LYS A 62 8.68 -5.07 18.76
C LYS A 62 8.50 -3.84 19.65
N GLU A 63 8.41 -2.66 19.05
CA GLU A 63 8.36 -1.40 19.78
C GLU A 63 6.98 -1.11 20.38
N LEU A 64 5.90 -1.47 19.70
CA LEU A 64 4.54 -1.10 20.06
C LEU A 64 3.75 -2.25 20.70
N LYS A 65 4.12 -3.49 20.45
CA LYS A 65 3.41 -4.70 20.93
C LYS A 65 1.89 -4.60 20.70
N PRO A 66 1.45 -4.29 19.49
CA PRO A 66 0.04 -4.03 19.22
C PRO A 66 -0.77 -5.31 19.12
N LYS A 67 -2.10 -5.21 19.32
CA LYS A 67 -3.02 -6.29 18.99
C LYS A 67 -3.10 -6.53 17.49
N ALA A 68 -3.06 -5.47 16.70
CA ALA A 68 -3.08 -5.52 15.25
C ALA A 68 -2.37 -4.31 14.63
N ILE A 69 -1.77 -4.53 13.46
CA ILE A 69 -1.28 -3.49 12.56
C ILE A 69 -2.05 -3.63 11.26
N VAL A 70 -2.78 -2.59 10.86
CA VAL A 70 -3.59 -2.59 9.65
C VAL A 70 -3.11 -1.50 8.72
N LEU A 71 -2.76 -1.88 7.49
CA LEU A 71 -2.50 -0.94 6.41
C LEU A 71 -3.85 -0.50 5.82
N PHE A 72 -4.09 0.79 5.75
CA PHE A 72 -5.30 1.35 5.14
C PHE A 72 -4.96 2.58 4.30
N GLY A 73 -5.95 3.28 3.77
CA GLY A 73 -5.73 4.47 2.95
C GLY A 73 -5.28 4.16 1.52
N SER A 74 -4.60 5.10 0.88
CA SER A 74 -4.28 5.04 -0.56
C SER A 74 -3.31 3.92 -0.92
N VAL A 75 -2.37 3.58 -0.05
CA VAL A 75 -1.42 2.48 -0.30
C VAL A 75 -2.16 1.15 -0.34
N GLN A 76 -3.02 0.90 0.61
CA GLN A 76 -3.84 -0.32 0.65
C GLN A 76 -4.78 -0.41 -0.55
N LYS A 77 -5.34 0.71 -1.00
CA LYS A 77 -6.24 0.77 -2.16
C LYS A 77 -5.52 0.72 -3.51
N GLY A 78 -4.19 0.90 -3.53
CA GLY A 78 -3.41 0.98 -4.77
C GLY A 78 -3.63 2.26 -5.56
N THR A 79 -4.09 3.33 -4.91
CA THR A 79 -4.34 4.65 -5.51
C THR A 79 -3.28 5.69 -5.13
N TYR A 80 -2.24 5.29 -4.40
CA TYR A 80 -1.21 6.20 -3.94
C TYR A 80 -0.39 6.79 -5.07
N ILE A 81 0.17 7.96 -4.81
CA ILE A 81 1.09 8.69 -5.68
C ILE A 81 2.42 8.89 -4.94
N LYS A 82 3.39 9.53 -5.61
CA LYS A 82 4.75 9.73 -5.07
C LYS A 82 4.78 10.35 -3.66
N ASN A 83 3.90 11.31 -3.37
CA ASN A 83 3.87 12.03 -2.11
C ASN A 83 2.81 11.52 -1.12
N SER A 84 2.19 10.40 -1.41
CA SER A 84 1.23 9.79 -0.50
C SER A 84 1.92 9.24 0.74
N ASP A 85 1.25 9.29 1.87
CA ASP A 85 1.70 8.68 3.11
C ASP A 85 1.33 7.19 3.14
N ILE A 86 2.05 6.43 3.93
CA ILE A 86 1.69 5.05 4.27
C ILE A 86 0.91 5.13 5.59
N ASP A 87 -0.35 4.78 5.57
CA ASP A 87 -1.23 4.87 6.72
C ASP A 87 -1.40 3.53 7.42
N PHE A 88 -0.94 3.46 8.66
CA PHE A 88 -1.15 2.29 9.53
C PHE A 88 -2.05 2.62 10.69
N PHE A 89 -2.98 1.74 10.95
CA PHE A 89 -3.70 1.71 12.20
C PHE A 89 -3.02 0.74 13.16
N ILE A 90 -2.77 1.20 14.38
CA ILE A 90 -2.14 0.44 15.44
C ILE A 90 -3.17 0.24 16.55
N GLN A 91 -3.62 -0.99 16.73
CA GLN A 91 -4.51 -1.27 17.85
C GLN A 91 -3.70 -1.46 19.12
N GLY A 92 -3.58 -0.37 19.87
CA GLY A 92 -2.79 -0.29 21.07
C GLY A 92 -2.63 1.14 21.55
N PRO A 93 -1.97 1.34 22.70
CA PRO A 93 -1.74 2.68 23.24
C PRO A 93 -0.76 3.48 22.38
N GLU A 94 -0.99 4.78 22.29
CA GLU A 94 -0.11 5.69 21.58
C GLU A 94 1.29 5.68 22.16
N LYS A 95 2.29 5.59 21.29
CA LYS A 95 3.70 5.69 21.65
C LYS A 95 4.45 6.40 20.51
N LYS A 96 5.29 7.37 20.85
CA LYS A 96 6.16 8.02 19.89
C LYS A 96 7.35 7.14 19.59
N ILE A 97 7.59 6.93 18.30
CA ILE A 97 8.75 6.19 17.80
C ILE A 97 9.34 6.92 16.60
N ASN A 98 10.61 6.69 16.33
CA ASN A 98 11.30 7.29 15.20
C ASN A 98 11.25 6.33 14.00
N LEU A 99 10.62 6.76 12.91
CA LEU A 99 10.45 6.00 11.68
C LEU A 99 11.27 6.56 10.51
N GLU A 100 12.12 7.57 10.72
CA GLU A 100 12.85 8.26 9.65
C GLU A 100 13.66 7.31 8.76
N LYS A 101 14.29 6.29 9.33
CA LYS A 101 15.05 5.29 8.58
C LYS A 101 14.16 4.58 7.55
N PHE A 102 12.97 4.16 7.96
CA PHE A 102 12.03 3.47 7.09
C PHE A 102 11.39 4.41 6.07
N GLU A 103 11.05 5.61 6.49
CA GLU A 103 10.50 6.64 5.59
C GLU A 103 11.50 6.98 4.48
N HIS A 104 12.77 7.10 4.81
CA HIS A 104 13.83 7.34 3.82
C HIS A 104 13.97 6.17 2.84
N GLU A 105 13.98 4.94 3.35
CA GLU A 105 14.09 3.73 2.52
C GLU A 105 12.89 3.53 1.60
N LEU A 106 11.68 3.72 2.14
CA LEU A 106 10.43 3.52 1.42
C LEU A 106 10.03 4.72 0.56
N LYS A 107 10.66 5.88 0.78
CA LYS A 107 10.37 7.16 0.09
C LYS A 107 8.92 7.63 0.27
N HIS A 108 8.35 7.32 1.43
CA HIS A 108 7.03 7.76 1.85
C HIS A 108 7.05 8.04 3.35
N GLU A 109 6.36 9.08 3.78
CA GLU A 109 6.10 9.29 5.20
C GLU A 109 5.17 8.20 5.73
N VAL A 110 5.32 7.88 7.01
CA VAL A 110 4.49 6.87 7.68
C VAL A 110 3.63 7.56 8.72
N GLN A 111 2.32 7.39 8.61
CA GLN A 111 1.36 7.89 9.58
C GLN A 111 0.86 6.73 10.43
N LEU A 112 0.93 6.89 11.76
CA LEU A 112 0.43 5.91 12.72
C LEU A 112 -0.80 6.47 13.43
N PHE A 113 -1.89 5.74 13.35
CA PHE A 113 -3.15 6.05 14.02
C PHE A 113 -3.37 5.03 15.12
N PHE A 114 -3.41 5.49 16.37
CA PHE A 114 -3.50 4.63 17.55
C PHE A 114 -4.91 4.67 18.14
N GLU A 115 -5.47 3.53 18.44
CA GLU A 115 -6.67 3.40 19.26
C GLU A 115 -6.72 1.99 19.87
N VAL A 116 -7.09 1.89 21.11
CA VAL A 116 -7.23 0.60 21.80
C VAL A 116 -8.60 -0.02 21.49
N ASP A 117 -9.65 0.79 21.52
CA ASP A 117 -11.02 0.36 21.29
C ASP A 117 -11.56 0.98 19.98
N LEU A 118 -11.85 0.15 18.99
CA LEU A 118 -12.39 0.58 17.70
C LEU A 118 -13.72 1.33 17.81
N ASN A 119 -14.46 1.14 18.89
CA ASN A 119 -15.72 1.88 19.13
C ASN A 119 -15.51 3.38 19.37
N ASN A 120 -14.29 3.79 19.72
CA ASN A 120 -13.95 5.20 19.90
C ASN A 120 -13.69 5.92 18.57
N LEU A 121 -13.58 5.18 17.46
CA LEU A 121 -13.36 5.75 16.13
C LEU A 121 -14.68 6.21 15.51
N SER A 122 -14.60 7.19 14.59
CA SER A 122 -15.74 7.54 13.75
C SER A 122 -16.11 6.35 12.85
N ASP A 123 -17.37 6.26 12.46
CA ASP A 123 -17.87 5.17 11.61
C ASP A 123 -17.08 5.07 10.29
N GLY A 124 -16.75 6.20 9.67
CA GLY A 124 -15.99 6.22 8.43
C GLY A 124 -14.58 5.68 8.58
N LEU A 125 -13.85 6.13 9.60
CA LEU A 125 -12.49 5.67 9.87
C LEU A 125 -12.48 4.20 10.29
N ARG A 126 -13.41 3.81 11.16
CA ARG A 126 -13.57 2.41 11.58
C ARG A 126 -13.80 1.49 10.39
N GLY A 127 -14.69 1.86 9.47
CA GLY A 127 -14.95 1.10 8.25
C GLY A 127 -13.70 0.95 7.38
N ASN A 128 -12.95 2.03 7.18
CA ASN A 128 -11.70 1.99 6.41
C ASN A 128 -10.66 1.07 7.03
N ILE A 129 -10.58 1.01 8.35
CA ILE A 129 -9.65 0.14 9.06
C ILE A 129 -10.08 -1.32 8.95
N ILE A 130 -11.37 -1.61 9.15
CA ILE A 130 -11.92 -2.97 9.03
C ILE A 130 -11.71 -3.51 7.61
N ASP A 131 -11.88 -2.66 6.60
CA ASP A 131 -11.68 -3.02 5.19
C ASP A 131 -10.20 -2.98 4.76
N GLY A 132 -9.31 -2.64 5.67
CA GLY A 132 -7.87 -2.56 5.40
C GLY A 132 -7.18 -3.92 5.31
N ASN A 133 -5.86 -3.88 5.14
CA ASN A 133 -5.01 -5.05 5.07
C ASN A 133 -4.31 -5.25 6.42
N THR A 134 -4.68 -6.27 7.17
CA THR A 134 -4.05 -6.61 8.45
C THR A 134 -2.70 -7.28 8.20
N LEU A 135 -1.62 -6.59 8.54
CA LEU A 135 -0.25 -7.06 8.33
C LEU A 135 0.33 -7.77 9.56
N SER A 136 -0.26 -7.59 10.72
CA SER A 136 0.18 -8.23 11.98
C SER A 136 -1.01 -8.37 12.92
N GLY A 137 -1.06 -9.48 13.63
CA GLY A 137 -2.09 -9.75 14.63
C GLY A 137 -3.50 -9.89 14.06
N ALA A 138 -4.48 -9.58 14.88
CA ALA A 138 -5.90 -9.58 14.50
C ALA A 138 -6.63 -8.43 15.20
N LEU A 139 -7.47 -7.74 14.45
CA LEU A 139 -8.31 -6.68 15.03
C LEU A 139 -9.28 -7.27 16.07
N GLU A 140 -9.34 -6.61 17.20
CA GLU A 140 -10.29 -6.88 18.25
C GLU A 140 -11.41 -5.83 18.18
N LEU A 141 -12.59 -6.28 17.75
CA LEU A 141 -13.75 -5.42 17.52
C LEU A 141 -14.52 -5.06 18.77
#